data_b1ebae6cdb7be3b08ecee508349dd975
#
_entry.id   b1ebae6cdb7be3b08ecee508349dd975
#
_cell.length_a   1.000
_cell.length_b   1.000
_cell.length_c   1.000
_cell.angle_alpha   90.00
_cell.angle_beta   90.00
_cell.angle_gamma   90.00
#
_symmetry.space_group_name_H-M   'P 1'
#
loop_
_entity.id
_entity.type
_entity.pdbx_description
1 polymer ?
#
loop_
_entity_poly.entity_id
_entity_poly.type
_entity_poly.pdbx_seq_one_letter_code
_entity_poly.pdbx_strand_id
1 'polypeptide(L)'
;FYKHTKKRYKILIEKDIFPSDRYAIASHLRMKKLNPSKVIEEINANNHYIETDAILKKIEENKKSLSLIWLGGVNYYTGQKFDMKEITKFAKRYNIMVGYDLAHAVGNVELKLHDWNVDMASWCNYKYLNSGPGSPSGVYIHEKYHNWESDRLEGWWVNKYYSSFVMKKNFDASKN
;
A
#
# COMPACT_ATOMS: atom_id res chain seq x y z
N PHE A 1 8.45 -0.13 1.69
CA PHE A 1 7.69 -0.35 2.93
C PHE A 1 7.65 -1.82 3.36
N TYR A 2 7.55 -2.78 2.43
CA TYR A 2 7.58 -4.18 2.84
C TYR A 2 8.99 -4.60 3.27
N LYS A 3 9.17 -4.76 4.57
CA LYS A 3 10.38 -5.32 5.19
C LYS A 3 10.02 -6.61 5.91
N HIS A 4 10.55 -7.72 5.44
CA HIS A 4 10.31 -9.02 6.06
C HIS A 4 11.40 -9.35 7.09
N THR A 5 10.99 -10.07 8.12
CA THR A 5 11.86 -10.69 9.13
C THR A 5 11.52 -12.17 9.22
N LYS A 6 12.30 -12.94 9.98
CA LYS A 6 11.95 -14.35 10.26
C LYS A 6 10.57 -14.53 10.92
N LYS A 7 10.08 -13.52 11.64
CA LYS A 7 8.79 -13.58 12.35
C LYS A 7 7.68 -12.89 11.59
N ARG A 8 7.96 -11.71 11.00
CA ARG A 8 6.98 -10.87 10.28
C ARG A 8 7.33 -10.83 8.81
N TYR A 9 6.60 -11.57 8.01
CA TYR A 9 6.89 -11.73 6.57
C TYR A 9 5.63 -11.81 5.71
N LYS A 10 4.45 -11.97 6.30
CA LYS A 10 3.21 -12.11 5.54
C LYS A 10 2.68 -10.77 5.05
N ILE A 11 2.01 -10.81 3.91
CA ILE A 11 1.25 -9.70 3.35
C ILE A 11 -0.21 -10.14 3.27
N LEU A 12 -1.10 -9.37 3.88
CA LEU A 12 -2.53 -9.59 3.83
C LEU A 12 -3.13 -8.78 2.67
N ILE A 13 -3.89 -9.47 1.83
CA ILE A 13 -4.64 -8.88 0.71
C ILE A 13 -6.09 -9.36 0.74
N GLU A 14 -6.97 -8.66 0.04
CA GLU A 14 -8.31 -9.16 -0.23
C GLU A 14 -8.27 -10.28 -1.28
N LYS A 15 -9.18 -11.25 -1.19
CA LYS A 15 -9.39 -12.23 -2.25
C LYS A 15 -9.84 -11.48 -3.52
N ASP A 16 -9.35 -11.94 -4.65
CA ASP A 16 -9.65 -11.34 -5.95
C ASP A 16 -9.30 -9.85 -6.04
N ILE A 17 -8.24 -9.43 -5.33
CA ILE A 17 -7.63 -8.11 -5.50
C ILE A 17 -7.30 -7.86 -6.97
N PHE A 18 -7.26 -6.59 -7.38
CA PHE A 18 -6.92 -6.25 -8.77
C PHE A 18 -5.66 -6.99 -9.24
N PRO A 19 -5.71 -7.67 -10.40
CA PRO A 19 -4.62 -8.57 -10.81
C PRO A 19 -3.23 -7.94 -10.84
N SER A 20 -3.11 -6.66 -11.23
CA SER A 20 -1.81 -5.97 -11.22
C SER A 20 -1.21 -5.83 -9.82
N ASP A 21 -2.03 -5.59 -8.79
CA ASP A 21 -1.54 -5.53 -7.41
C ASP A 21 -0.97 -6.89 -6.99
N ARG A 22 -1.71 -7.96 -7.28
CA ARG A 22 -1.26 -9.31 -6.99
C ARG A 22 0.04 -9.63 -7.73
N TYR A 23 0.14 -9.25 -9.01
CA TYR A 23 1.36 -9.50 -9.81
C TYR A 23 2.55 -8.71 -9.26
N ALA A 24 2.34 -7.44 -8.91
CA ALA A 24 3.37 -6.59 -8.31
C ALA A 24 3.87 -7.16 -6.98
N ILE A 25 2.95 -7.52 -6.07
CA ILE A 25 3.28 -8.13 -4.78
C ILE A 25 4.05 -9.46 -5.01
N ALA A 26 3.52 -10.35 -5.83
CA ALA A 26 4.13 -11.66 -6.06
C ALA A 26 5.51 -11.56 -6.71
N SER A 27 5.70 -10.64 -7.68
CA SER A 27 7.00 -10.42 -8.31
C SER A 27 8.01 -9.83 -7.32
N HIS A 28 7.60 -8.85 -6.52
CA HIS A 28 8.43 -8.27 -5.46
C HIS A 28 8.89 -9.32 -4.43
N LEU A 29 7.99 -10.22 -4.03
CA LEU A 29 8.33 -11.33 -3.13
C LEU A 29 9.36 -12.27 -3.77
N ARG A 30 9.19 -12.63 -5.06
CA ARG A 30 10.19 -13.46 -5.77
C ARG A 30 11.56 -12.78 -5.87
N MET A 31 11.61 -11.47 -6.12
CA MET A 31 12.86 -10.70 -6.09
C MET A 31 13.56 -10.77 -4.73
N LYS A 32 12.77 -10.85 -3.64
CA LYS A 32 13.28 -11.06 -2.28
C LYS A 32 13.54 -12.54 -1.93
N LYS A 33 13.49 -13.45 -2.92
CA LYS A 33 13.65 -14.91 -2.74
C LYS A 33 12.61 -15.53 -1.79
N LEU A 34 11.42 -14.92 -1.70
CA LEU A 34 10.29 -15.43 -0.93
C LEU A 34 9.28 -16.11 -1.85
N ASN A 35 8.65 -17.18 -1.34
CA ASN A 35 7.56 -17.86 -2.07
C ASN A 35 6.22 -17.14 -1.85
N PRO A 36 5.61 -16.55 -2.90
CA PRO A 36 4.35 -15.83 -2.76
C PRO A 36 3.22 -16.65 -2.11
N SER A 37 3.11 -17.94 -2.43
CA SER A 37 2.04 -18.80 -1.87
C SER A 37 2.15 -19.06 -0.37
N LYS A 38 3.34 -18.83 0.22
CA LYS A 38 3.56 -18.95 1.67
C LYS A 38 3.50 -17.61 2.40
N VAL A 39 3.57 -16.51 1.67
CA VAL A 39 3.66 -15.16 2.23
C VAL A 39 2.37 -14.38 2.09
N ILE A 40 1.66 -14.57 0.98
CA ILE A 40 0.39 -13.88 0.73
C ILE A 40 -0.71 -14.60 1.52
N GLU A 41 -1.36 -13.86 2.39
CA GLU A 41 -2.59 -14.25 3.08
C GLU A 41 -3.76 -13.55 2.41
N GLU A 42 -4.82 -14.28 2.13
CA GLU A 42 -6.03 -13.74 1.52
C GLU A 42 -7.20 -13.71 2.50
N ILE A 43 -7.98 -12.64 2.43
CA ILE A 43 -9.25 -12.52 3.15
C ILE A 43 -10.35 -13.04 2.21
N ASN A 44 -11.02 -14.11 2.59
CA ASN A 44 -12.11 -14.66 1.79
C ASN A 44 -13.33 -13.72 1.78
N ALA A 45 -13.91 -13.55 0.61
CA ALA A 45 -15.18 -12.88 0.43
C ALA A 45 -16.35 -13.86 0.63
N ASN A 46 -17.44 -13.37 1.17
CA ASN A 46 -18.74 -14.06 1.17
C ASN A 46 -19.62 -13.39 0.12
N ASN A 47 -19.99 -14.11 -0.94
CA ASN A 47 -20.74 -13.55 -2.08
C ASN A 47 -20.11 -12.24 -2.62
N HIS A 48 -18.78 -12.25 -2.82
CA HIS A 48 -17.99 -11.09 -3.27
C HIS A 48 -17.91 -9.92 -2.29
N TYR A 49 -18.49 -10.04 -1.11
CA TYR A 49 -18.43 -9.01 -0.06
C TYR A 49 -17.49 -9.45 1.07
N ILE A 50 -16.72 -8.52 1.59
CA ILE A 50 -15.79 -8.74 2.71
C ILE A 50 -16.21 -7.87 3.88
N GLU A 51 -16.74 -8.49 4.93
CA GLU A 51 -17.09 -7.80 6.16
C GLU A 51 -15.84 -7.23 6.85
N THR A 52 -15.97 -6.02 7.40
CA THR A 52 -14.86 -5.41 8.16
C THR A 52 -14.40 -6.32 9.29
N ASP A 53 -15.32 -6.93 10.02
CA ASP A 53 -14.99 -7.87 11.11
C ASP A 53 -14.18 -9.07 10.64
N ALA A 54 -14.44 -9.57 9.42
CA ALA A 54 -13.63 -10.65 8.84
C ALA A 54 -12.18 -10.20 8.58
N ILE A 55 -11.99 -8.94 8.15
CA ILE A 55 -10.66 -8.35 7.98
C ILE A 55 -9.97 -8.22 9.34
N LEU A 56 -10.63 -7.66 10.34
CA LEU A 56 -10.07 -7.47 11.68
C LEU A 56 -9.71 -8.82 12.33
N LYS A 57 -10.57 -9.82 12.19
CA LYS A 57 -10.29 -11.19 12.65
C LYS A 57 -9.06 -11.78 11.97
N LYS A 58 -8.94 -11.63 10.65
CA LYS A 58 -7.78 -12.14 9.89
C LYS A 58 -6.48 -11.44 10.32
N ILE A 59 -6.54 -10.14 10.62
CA ILE A 59 -5.41 -9.39 11.18
C ILE A 59 -5.03 -9.97 12.56
N GLU A 60 -6.00 -10.17 13.44
CA GLU A 60 -5.78 -10.71 14.79
C GLU A 60 -5.12 -12.10 14.75
N GLU A 61 -5.62 -12.99 13.92
CA GLU A 61 -5.09 -14.34 13.73
C GLU A 61 -3.63 -14.34 13.26
N ASN A 62 -3.26 -13.36 12.44
CA ASN A 62 -1.94 -13.26 11.82
C ASN A 62 -1.03 -12.14 12.40
N LYS A 63 -1.43 -11.46 13.46
CA LYS A 63 -0.75 -10.27 14.01
C LYS A 63 0.74 -10.44 14.29
N LYS A 64 1.19 -11.66 14.59
CA LYS A 64 2.61 -11.97 14.84
C LYS A 64 3.43 -12.17 13.56
N SER A 65 2.78 -12.49 12.46
CA SER A 65 3.43 -12.80 11.18
C SER A 65 3.21 -11.75 10.09
N LEU A 66 2.19 -10.91 10.21
CA LEU A 66 1.92 -9.84 9.27
C LEU A 66 2.99 -8.75 9.33
N SER A 67 3.51 -8.39 8.16
CA SER A 67 4.40 -7.25 7.94
C SER A 67 3.65 -6.10 7.26
N LEU A 68 2.74 -6.43 6.33
CA LEU A 68 2.02 -5.46 5.52
C LEU A 68 0.58 -5.91 5.28
N ILE A 69 -0.33 -4.95 5.27
CA ILE A 69 -1.69 -5.08 4.73
C ILE A 69 -1.75 -4.21 3.48
N TRP A 70 -2.23 -4.79 2.36
CA TRP A 70 -2.47 -4.07 1.11
C TRP A 70 -3.86 -4.42 0.59
N LEU A 71 -4.76 -3.46 0.60
CA LEU A 71 -6.16 -3.62 0.20
C LEU A 71 -6.57 -2.52 -0.77
N GLY A 72 -7.61 -2.73 -1.53
CA GLY A 72 -8.30 -1.63 -2.21
C GLY A 72 -8.97 -0.70 -1.22
N GLY A 73 -9.06 0.59 -1.52
CA GLY A 73 -9.93 1.50 -0.76
C GLY A 73 -11.39 1.33 -1.15
N VAL A 74 -11.61 1.09 -2.43
CA VAL A 74 -12.87 0.64 -3.04
C VAL A 74 -12.54 -0.53 -3.96
N ASN A 75 -13.21 -1.66 -3.76
CA ASN A 75 -12.97 -2.84 -4.59
C ASN A 75 -13.38 -2.57 -6.04
N TYR A 76 -12.50 -2.87 -6.98
CA TYR A 76 -12.67 -2.56 -8.40
C TYR A 76 -13.82 -3.30 -9.08
N TYR A 77 -14.18 -4.49 -8.58
CA TYR A 77 -15.19 -5.37 -9.15
C TYR A 77 -16.57 -5.14 -8.55
N THR A 78 -16.64 -5.07 -7.21
CA THR A 78 -17.91 -4.98 -6.49
C THR A 78 -18.33 -3.55 -6.16
N GLY A 79 -17.40 -2.58 -6.20
CA GLY A 79 -17.64 -1.23 -5.72
C GLY A 79 -17.70 -1.11 -4.19
N GLN A 80 -17.44 -2.18 -3.45
CA GLN A 80 -17.43 -2.14 -2.00
C GLN A 80 -16.36 -1.17 -1.48
N LYS A 81 -16.77 -0.19 -0.70
CA LYS A 81 -15.87 0.67 0.09
C LYS A 81 -15.47 -0.05 1.37
N PHE A 82 -14.17 -0.18 1.63
CA PHE A 82 -13.68 -0.71 2.90
C PHE A 82 -13.61 0.36 3.98
N ASP A 83 -13.80 -0.02 5.24
CA ASP A 83 -13.57 0.89 6.38
C ASP A 83 -12.06 1.02 6.64
N MET A 84 -11.42 1.85 5.81
CA MET A 84 -9.98 2.10 5.89
C MET A 84 -9.55 2.65 7.25
N LYS A 85 -10.40 3.45 7.88
CA LYS A 85 -10.13 4.04 9.20
C LYS A 85 -10.02 2.96 10.28
N GLU A 86 -11.04 2.11 10.38
CA GLU A 86 -11.08 1.08 11.42
C GLU A 86 -10.03 0.00 11.17
N ILE A 87 -9.86 -0.45 9.91
CA ILE A 87 -8.83 -1.43 9.54
C ILE A 87 -7.44 -0.91 9.90
N THR A 88 -7.13 0.34 9.54
CA THR A 88 -5.82 0.93 9.85
C THR A 88 -5.63 1.05 11.36
N LYS A 89 -6.60 1.61 12.08
CA LYS A 89 -6.56 1.76 13.53
C LYS A 89 -6.30 0.42 14.23
N PHE A 90 -6.98 -0.64 13.78
CA PHE A 90 -6.80 -1.97 14.35
C PHE A 90 -5.40 -2.54 14.07
N ALA A 91 -4.92 -2.44 12.83
CA ALA A 91 -3.59 -2.93 12.43
C ALA A 91 -2.46 -2.22 13.20
N LYS A 92 -2.63 -0.92 13.47
CA LYS A 92 -1.63 -0.12 14.21
C LYS A 92 -1.42 -0.57 15.65
N ARG A 93 -2.40 -1.22 16.28
CA ARG A 93 -2.22 -1.85 17.61
C ARG A 93 -1.11 -2.89 17.63
N TYR A 94 -0.81 -3.48 16.47
CA TYR A 94 0.19 -4.55 16.30
C TYR A 94 1.42 -4.11 15.50
N ASN A 95 1.57 -2.79 15.27
CA ASN A 95 2.67 -2.23 14.45
C ASN A 95 2.75 -2.86 13.06
N ILE A 96 1.60 -3.10 12.42
CA ILE A 96 1.53 -3.60 11.05
C ILE A 96 1.47 -2.41 10.10
N MET A 97 2.25 -2.47 9.01
CA MET A 97 2.18 -1.50 7.93
C MET A 97 0.87 -1.64 7.17
N VAL A 98 0.26 -0.51 6.80
CA VAL A 98 -1.00 -0.48 6.05
C VAL A 98 -0.86 0.41 4.83
N GLY A 99 -1.15 -0.17 3.67
CA GLY A 99 -1.23 0.53 2.40
C GLY A 99 -2.52 0.23 1.66
N TYR A 100 -2.91 1.16 0.79
CA TYR A 100 -4.14 1.02 -0.02
C TYR A 100 -3.89 1.31 -1.51
N ASP A 101 -4.50 0.48 -2.37
CA ASP A 101 -4.80 0.88 -3.73
C ASP A 101 -6.06 1.74 -3.73
N LEU A 102 -5.90 3.01 -4.04
CA LEU A 102 -6.99 4.00 -4.05
C LEU A 102 -7.47 4.34 -5.46
N ALA A 103 -7.14 3.50 -6.45
CA ALA A 103 -7.49 3.76 -7.85
C ALA A 103 -9.00 3.99 -8.08
N HIS A 104 -9.86 3.38 -7.27
CA HIS A 104 -11.30 3.59 -7.29
C HIS A 104 -11.82 4.46 -6.14
N ALA A 105 -10.94 4.93 -5.25
CA ALA A 105 -11.32 5.70 -4.07
C ALA A 105 -11.03 7.20 -4.20
N VAL A 106 -9.86 7.57 -4.74
CA VAL A 106 -9.49 8.99 -4.95
C VAL A 106 -10.44 9.64 -5.94
N GLY A 107 -11.01 10.80 -5.55
CA GLY A 107 -12.01 11.50 -6.34
C GLY A 107 -13.43 10.90 -6.28
N ASN A 108 -13.62 9.80 -5.55
CA ASN A 108 -14.88 9.07 -5.46
C ASN A 108 -15.45 9.01 -4.03
N VAL A 109 -14.59 8.86 -3.03
CA VAL A 109 -15.00 8.79 -1.62
C VAL A 109 -14.14 9.69 -0.75
N GLU A 110 -14.65 10.04 0.44
CA GLU A 110 -13.88 10.82 1.41
C GLU A 110 -12.66 10.02 1.89
N LEU A 111 -11.50 10.69 1.87
CA LEU A 111 -10.21 10.14 2.31
C LEU A 111 -9.56 11.07 3.33
N LYS A 112 -9.13 10.52 4.46
CA LYS A 112 -8.37 11.21 5.51
C LYS A 112 -7.14 10.38 5.88
N LEU A 113 -6.29 10.12 4.89
CA LEU A 113 -5.17 9.16 5.02
C LEU A 113 -4.22 9.51 6.16
N HIS A 114 -3.92 10.80 6.33
CA HIS A 114 -3.09 11.29 7.43
C HIS A 114 -3.75 11.03 8.79
N ASP A 115 -4.99 11.48 8.97
CA ASP A 115 -5.72 11.36 10.24
C ASP A 115 -5.99 9.89 10.60
N TRP A 116 -6.15 9.03 9.60
CA TRP A 116 -6.30 7.58 9.81
C TRP A 116 -4.98 6.86 10.02
N ASN A 117 -3.84 7.59 9.94
CA ASN A 117 -2.49 7.02 10.11
C ASN A 117 -2.16 5.92 9.10
N VAL A 118 -2.64 6.06 7.87
CA VAL A 118 -2.28 5.17 6.74
C VAL A 118 -0.81 5.39 6.41
N ASP A 119 -0.05 4.33 6.16
CA ASP A 119 1.39 4.48 5.89
C ASP A 119 1.68 4.90 4.47
N MET A 120 0.96 4.31 3.51
CA MET A 120 1.14 4.59 2.09
C MET A 120 -0.13 4.30 1.29
N ALA A 121 -0.25 4.93 0.14
CA ALA A 121 -1.29 4.60 -0.83
C ALA A 121 -0.82 4.94 -2.24
N SER A 122 -1.44 4.32 -3.23
CA SER A 122 -1.21 4.65 -4.64
C SER A 122 -2.54 4.67 -5.41
N TRP A 123 -2.59 5.43 -6.50
CA TRP A 123 -3.77 5.52 -7.36
C TRP A 123 -3.43 5.98 -8.76
N CYS A 124 -4.31 5.70 -9.70
CA CYS A 124 -4.25 6.26 -11.03
C CYS A 124 -5.12 7.53 -11.13
N ASN A 125 -4.62 8.56 -11.84
CA ASN A 125 -5.34 9.82 -11.99
C ASN A 125 -6.37 9.80 -13.14
N TYR A 126 -6.32 8.82 -14.04
CA TYR A 126 -7.20 8.76 -15.21
C TYR A 126 -8.62 8.26 -14.93
N LYS A 127 -8.91 7.74 -13.71
CA LYS A 127 -10.25 7.30 -13.32
C LYS A 127 -11.08 8.49 -12.82
N TYR A 128 -11.35 8.57 -11.55
CA TYR A 128 -12.25 9.59 -10.98
C TYR A 128 -11.66 11.00 -10.92
N LEU A 129 -10.34 11.16 -11.09
CA LEU A 129 -9.71 12.48 -11.26
C LEU A 129 -9.70 12.98 -12.70
N ASN A 130 -10.20 12.18 -13.65
CA ASN A 130 -10.47 12.59 -15.05
C ASN A 130 -9.26 13.20 -15.77
N SER A 131 -8.04 12.80 -15.45
CA SER A 131 -6.83 13.40 -16.04
C SER A 131 -6.45 12.84 -17.41
N GLY A 132 -7.26 11.92 -17.95
CA GLY A 132 -7.07 11.34 -19.28
C GLY A 132 -6.07 10.17 -19.33
N PRO A 133 -6.07 9.43 -20.45
CA PRO A 133 -5.17 8.28 -20.64
C PRO A 133 -3.71 8.71 -20.62
N GLY A 134 -2.85 7.89 -20.01
CA GLY A 134 -1.41 8.15 -19.93
C GLY A 134 -0.99 9.20 -18.89
N SER A 135 -1.93 9.74 -18.11
CA SER A 135 -1.59 10.65 -17.02
C SER A 135 -0.77 9.96 -15.93
N PRO A 136 0.12 10.70 -15.24
CA PRO A 136 0.89 10.15 -14.12
C PRO A 136 -0.04 9.66 -12.99
N SER A 137 0.40 8.64 -12.29
CA SER A 137 -0.26 8.15 -11.07
C SER A 137 0.10 9.00 -9.86
N GLY A 138 -0.68 8.89 -8.78
CA GLY A 138 -0.39 9.50 -7.50
C GLY A 138 0.09 8.48 -6.47
N VAL A 139 0.88 8.96 -5.52
CA VAL A 139 1.32 8.20 -4.36
C VAL A 139 1.20 9.06 -3.11
N TYR A 140 0.80 8.43 -2.02
CA TYR A 140 0.82 9.00 -0.68
C TYR A 140 1.79 8.24 0.19
N ILE A 141 2.61 8.97 0.92
CA ILE A 141 3.47 8.44 1.99
C ILE A 141 3.26 9.34 3.21
N HIS A 142 2.95 8.74 4.34
CA HIS A 142 2.72 9.47 5.57
C HIS A 142 3.99 10.24 5.99
N GLU A 143 3.83 11.48 6.45
CA GLU A 143 4.93 12.39 6.82
C GLU A 143 5.90 11.80 7.88
N LYS A 144 5.42 10.90 8.75
CA LYS A 144 6.28 10.20 9.72
C LYS A 144 7.45 9.44 9.08
N TYR A 145 7.41 9.22 7.75
CA TYR A 145 8.45 8.55 6.98
C TYR A 145 9.35 9.50 6.18
N HIS A 146 9.16 10.82 6.25
CA HIS A 146 9.97 11.77 5.49
C HIS A 146 11.47 11.66 5.81
N ASN A 147 11.80 11.38 7.08
CA ASN A 147 13.19 11.20 7.52
C ASN A 147 13.62 9.74 7.59
N TRP A 148 12.84 8.83 7.01
CA TRP A 148 13.15 7.40 7.09
C TRP A 148 14.29 7.02 6.17
N GLU A 149 15.43 6.67 6.76
CA GLU A 149 16.58 6.12 6.05
C GLU A 149 16.32 4.64 5.73
N SER A 150 16.12 4.35 4.48
CA SER A 150 15.82 3.01 3.98
C SER A 150 16.31 2.88 2.55
N ASP A 151 16.65 1.65 2.17
CA ASP A 151 16.90 1.33 0.76
C ASP A 151 15.72 1.81 -0.09
N ARG A 152 16.01 2.60 -1.09
CA ARG A 152 15.04 3.16 -2.04
C ARG A 152 15.57 3.07 -3.45
N LEU A 153 14.68 3.04 -4.42
CA LEU A 153 15.08 3.28 -5.80
C LEU A 153 15.37 4.77 -5.94
N GLU A 154 16.59 5.07 -6.39
CA GLU A 154 17.04 6.43 -6.61
C GLU A 154 16.63 6.89 -8.00
N GLY A 155 16.36 8.17 -8.15
CA GLY A 155 16.00 8.76 -9.42
C GLY A 155 16.11 10.28 -9.38
N TRP A 156 16.21 10.88 -10.55
CA TRP A 156 16.48 12.31 -10.68
C TRP A 156 15.46 13.19 -9.95
N TRP A 157 14.16 12.89 -10.03
CA TRP A 157 13.11 13.68 -9.38
C TRP A 157 13.08 13.60 -7.85
N VAL A 158 13.69 12.58 -7.27
CA VAL A 158 13.77 12.43 -5.80
C VAL A 158 15.08 12.94 -5.22
N ASN A 159 15.90 13.62 -6.03
CA ASN A 159 17.04 14.41 -5.59
C ASN A 159 16.57 15.71 -4.94
N LYS A 160 17.38 16.27 -4.05
CA LYS A 160 17.10 17.61 -3.50
C LYS A 160 16.95 18.62 -4.64
N TYR A 161 15.92 19.45 -4.57
CA TYR A 161 15.55 20.38 -5.63
C TYR A 161 16.72 21.22 -6.14
N TYR A 162 17.51 21.79 -5.24
CA TYR A 162 18.66 22.62 -5.60
C TYR A 162 19.83 21.84 -6.21
N SER A 163 19.87 20.52 -6.08
CA SER A 163 20.92 19.66 -6.66
C SER A 163 20.46 18.93 -7.92
N SER A 164 19.18 18.93 -8.23
CA SER A 164 18.61 18.17 -9.35
C SER A 164 19.18 18.59 -10.70
N PHE A 165 19.39 19.90 -10.91
CA PHE A 165 19.91 20.45 -12.17
C PHE A 165 21.44 20.62 -12.20
N VAL A 166 22.15 20.27 -11.14
CA VAL A 166 23.62 20.36 -11.08
C VAL A 166 24.30 19.13 -11.69
N MET A 167 23.54 18.10 -12.06
CA MET A 167 24.02 16.84 -12.67
C MET A 167 25.16 16.18 -11.88
N LYS A 168 25.03 16.14 -10.56
CA LYS A 168 26.00 15.49 -9.67
C LYS A 168 25.99 13.97 -9.86
N LYS A 169 27.15 13.35 -9.66
CA LYS A 169 27.28 11.88 -9.70
C LYS A 169 26.63 11.19 -8.51
N ASN A 170 26.60 11.85 -7.35
CA ASN A 170 26.07 11.28 -6.13
C ASN A 170 24.64 11.73 -5.91
N PHE A 171 23.79 10.77 -5.58
CA PHE A 171 22.40 11.01 -5.21
C PHE A 171 22.34 11.69 -3.83
N ASP A 172 21.53 12.76 -3.74
CA ASP A 172 21.26 13.47 -2.50
C ASP A 172 19.74 13.54 -2.30
N ALA A 173 19.22 12.59 -1.51
CA ALA A 173 17.79 12.39 -1.36
C ALA A 173 17.06 13.65 -0.86
N SER A 174 15.96 14.01 -1.51
CA SER A 174 14.99 14.92 -0.91
C SER A 174 14.39 14.26 0.33
N LYS A 175 14.22 15.06 1.38
CA LYS A 175 13.54 14.64 2.62
C LYS A 175 12.05 15.04 2.61
N ASN A 176 11.60 15.70 1.53
CA ASN A 176 10.22 16.18 1.36
C ASN A 176 9.56 15.44 0.20
#